data_cc566ef7e0ea048d19e2109c91ab7e8a
#
_entry.id   cc566ef7e0ea048d19e2109c91ab7e8a
#
_cell.length_a   1.000
_cell.length_b   1.000
_cell.length_c   1.000
_cell.angle_alpha   90.00
_cell.angle_beta   90.00
_cell.angle_gamma   90.00
#
_symmetry.space_group_name_H-M   'P 1'
#
loop_
_entity.id
_entity.type
_entity.pdbx_description
1 polymer ?
#
loop_
_entity_poly.entity_id
_entity_poly.type
_entity_poly.pdbx_seq_one_letter_code
_entity_poly.pdbx_strand_id
1 'polypeptide(L)'
;MRSNKLIIFVSTLLTLFILELFFYFFVFPKNEYNYKNRYLIFSEGEIFRNINNFFTYEPNKEIIASNYYFKNDDFNKLYEYKIFINNLGLVQKNDINNISQSILFLGDSFTEGQGAPSWINKFNGKYKHYQIINGGFLGTGFQQFNLIDNFLSDYNVKKVFVLFIGDDLRRDIFQFNNQQLSCLKNHKNCLGTEGFYSYSLSRNDPKNFLIDLRKKQKIQSTNEAINFKHIRRGIKSKISDLYIVKIPMNFLKSKFYKSKNEKILRNFNAIESIINKYDDNIYFVHLKMRDEILNKKMSYESIYAKDHIKNLTKNYFECTFNDNLSNFYEYDRHPNKKGYESLYNCILNILKKENI
;
A
#
# COMPACT_ATOMS: atom_id res chain seq x y z
N MET A 1 13.28 28.40 -47.90
CA MET A 1 12.91 27.09 -47.31
C MET A 1 13.33 26.89 -45.83
N ARG A 2 14.47 27.39 -45.35
CA ARG A 2 14.89 27.23 -43.93
C ARG A 2 14.00 28.02 -42.96
N SER A 3 13.53 29.22 -43.32
CA SER A 3 12.69 30.07 -42.45
C SER A 3 11.36 29.41 -42.09
N ASN A 4 10.67 28.75 -43.04
CA ASN A 4 9.37 28.13 -42.78
C ASN A 4 9.47 26.92 -41.83
N LYS A 5 10.57 26.15 -41.87
CA LYS A 5 10.82 25.04 -40.98
C LYS A 5 11.02 25.50 -39.52
N LEU A 6 11.70 26.63 -39.32
CA LEU A 6 11.90 27.22 -38.00
C LEU A 6 10.58 27.73 -37.42
N ILE A 7 9.76 28.40 -38.25
CA ILE A 7 8.43 28.89 -37.79
C ILE A 7 7.53 27.73 -37.37
N ILE A 8 7.48 26.67 -38.19
CA ILE A 8 6.70 25.46 -37.83
C ILE A 8 7.21 24.83 -36.54
N PHE A 9 8.51 24.71 -36.39
CA PHE A 9 9.09 24.15 -35.16
C PHE A 9 8.74 24.99 -33.94
N VAL A 10 8.92 26.31 -34.01
CA VAL A 10 8.61 27.22 -32.89
C VAL A 10 7.11 27.21 -32.53
N SER A 11 6.23 27.25 -33.56
CA SER A 11 4.78 27.20 -33.34
C SER A 11 4.34 25.88 -32.70
N THR A 12 4.92 24.75 -33.13
CA THR A 12 4.65 23.44 -32.51
C THR A 12 5.05 23.40 -31.01
N LEU A 13 6.25 23.90 -30.69
CA LEU A 13 6.71 23.98 -29.31
C LEU A 13 5.80 24.88 -28.47
N LEU A 14 5.37 26.01 -28.98
CA LEU A 14 4.47 26.93 -28.31
C LEU A 14 3.10 26.27 -28.05
N THR A 15 2.55 25.57 -29.05
CA THR A 15 1.30 24.83 -28.89
C THR A 15 1.39 23.75 -27.82
N LEU A 16 2.46 22.96 -27.82
CA LEU A 16 2.70 21.94 -26.80
C LEU A 16 2.83 22.55 -25.42
N PHE A 17 3.52 23.69 -25.30
CA PHE A 17 3.64 24.41 -24.03
C PHE A 17 2.30 24.94 -23.53
N ILE A 18 1.47 25.51 -24.39
CA ILE A 18 0.11 25.99 -24.06
C ILE A 18 -0.77 24.81 -23.62
N LEU A 19 -0.72 23.67 -24.32
CA LEU A 19 -1.43 22.46 -23.94
C LEU A 19 -1.00 21.94 -22.56
N GLU A 20 0.32 21.93 -22.28
CA GLU A 20 0.84 21.52 -20.97
C GLU A 20 0.30 22.43 -19.85
N LEU A 21 0.32 23.75 -20.06
CA LEU A 21 -0.25 24.71 -19.10
C LEU A 21 -1.74 24.49 -18.91
N PHE A 22 -2.49 24.25 -20.00
CA PHE A 22 -3.92 23.96 -19.93
C PHE A 22 -4.20 22.72 -19.10
N PHE A 23 -3.51 21.61 -19.35
CA PHE A 23 -3.65 20.39 -18.55
C PHE A 23 -3.25 20.61 -17.10
N TYR A 24 -2.18 21.33 -16.83
CA TYR A 24 -1.71 21.65 -15.49
C TYR A 24 -2.73 22.44 -14.65
N PHE A 25 -3.39 23.44 -15.28
CA PHE A 25 -4.29 24.33 -14.53
C PHE A 25 -5.74 23.85 -14.49
N PHE A 26 -6.22 23.20 -15.55
CA PHE A 26 -7.67 22.98 -15.75
C PHE A 26 -8.09 21.52 -15.73
N VAL A 27 -7.24 20.59 -16.07
CA VAL A 27 -7.66 19.19 -16.27
C VAL A 27 -7.24 18.29 -15.12
N PHE A 28 -6.07 18.50 -14.56
CA PHE A 28 -5.57 17.64 -13.50
C PHE A 28 -5.50 18.38 -12.17
N PRO A 29 -6.16 17.86 -11.13
CA PRO A 29 -6.03 18.41 -9.80
C PRO A 29 -4.55 18.32 -9.39
N LYS A 30 -4.01 19.39 -8.82
CA LYS A 30 -2.67 19.38 -8.24
C LYS A 30 -2.63 18.27 -7.20
N ASN A 31 -1.91 17.20 -7.49
CA ASN A 31 -1.58 16.23 -6.47
C ASN A 31 -0.62 16.90 -5.50
N GLU A 32 -1.17 17.48 -4.43
CA GLU A 32 -0.40 18.15 -3.37
C GLU A 32 0.46 17.16 -2.57
N TYR A 33 0.31 15.85 -2.85
CA TYR A 33 0.92 14.79 -2.07
C TYR A 33 2.12 14.18 -2.76
N ASN A 34 3.29 14.39 -2.17
CA ASN A 34 4.47 13.64 -2.53
C ASN A 34 4.69 12.51 -1.52
N TYR A 35 4.26 11.29 -1.84
CA TYR A 35 4.42 10.12 -0.97
C TYR A 35 5.87 9.82 -0.59
N LYS A 36 6.85 10.30 -1.36
CA LYS A 36 8.27 10.21 -1.04
C LYS A 36 8.68 11.02 0.21
N ASN A 37 7.80 11.92 0.66
CA ASN A 37 8.02 12.71 1.87
C ASN A 37 7.40 12.08 3.12
N ARG A 38 6.88 10.85 3.01
CA ARG A 38 6.31 10.10 4.13
C ARG A 38 7.34 9.14 4.72
N TYR A 39 7.40 9.09 6.03
CA TYR A 39 8.32 8.24 6.80
C TYR A 39 7.55 7.48 7.86
N LEU A 40 7.56 6.15 7.79
CA LEU A 40 7.01 5.27 8.81
C LEU A 40 8.15 4.82 9.72
N ILE A 41 8.01 5.06 11.02
CA ILE A 41 9.03 4.80 12.02
C ILE A 41 8.45 3.88 13.09
N PHE A 42 9.26 2.94 13.55
CA PHE A 42 8.89 2.00 14.60
C PHE A 42 9.74 2.22 15.84
N SER A 43 9.15 2.03 17.03
CA SER A 43 9.82 2.21 18.32
C SER A 43 10.93 1.19 18.60
N GLU A 44 11.02 0.14 17.81
CA GLU A 44 12.04 -0.92 17.93
C GLU A 44 12.63 -1.24 16.56
N GLY A 45 13.84 -1.87 16.57
CA GLY A 45 14.54 -2.24 15.35
C GLY A 45 14.31 -3.66 14.86
N GLU A 46 14.11 -4.59 15.76
CA GLU A 46 13.88 -6.01 15.46
C GLU A 46 12.39 -6.30 15.48
N ILE A 47 11.70 -5.82 14.45
CA ILE A 47 10.23 -5.92 14.38
C ILE A 47 9.75 -6.86 13.27
N PHE A 48 10.60 -7.16 12.29
CA PHE A 48 10.25 -8.02 11.16
C PHE A 48 11.17 -9.23 11.11
N ARG A 49 10.58 -10.35 10.72
CA ARG A 49 11.31 -11.57 10.34
C ARG A 49 10.84 -12.06 8.97
N ASN A 50 11.76 -12.60 8.18
CA ASN A 50 11.39 -13.32 6.97
C ASN A 50 11.03 -14.76 7.31
N ILE A 51 9.95 -15.25 6.71
CA ILE A 51 9.51 -16.65 6.79
C ILE A 51 9.41 -17.18 5.36
N ASN A 52 10.25 -18.14 4.98
CA ASN A 52 10.30 -18.67 3.63
C ASN A 52 10.38 -17.53 2.58
N ASN A 53 9.29 -17.31 1.83
CA ASN A 53 9.21 -16.33 0.75
C ASN A 53 8.42 -15.07 1.09
N PHE A 54 8.10 -14.81 2.36
CA PHE A 54 7.42 -13.60 2.81
C PHE A 54 7.93 -13.16 4.18
N PHE A 55 7.38 -12.08 4.72
CA PHE A 55 7.75 -11.59 6.05
C PHE A 55 6.55 -11.58 6.99
N THR A 56 6.83 -11.68 8.30
CA THR A 56 5.89 -11.39 9.38
C THR A 56 6.54 -10.43 10.37
N TYR A 57 5.77 -9.97 11.34
CA TYR A 57 6.34 -9.32 12.51
C TYR A 57 6.99 -10.35 13.43
N GLU A 58 7.91 -9.89 14.28
CA GLU A 58 8.44 -10.71 15.39
C GLU A 58 7.32 -10.98 16.41
N PRO A 59 7.05 -12.24 16.78
CA PRO A 59 5.93 -12.59 17.67
C PRO A 59 6.02 -11.98 19.06
N ASN A 60 4.85 -11.88 19.70
CA ASN A 60 4.68 -11.50 21.10
C ASN A 60 5.32 -10.15 21.44
N LYS A 61 5.13 -9.17 20.56
CA LYS A 61 5.63 -7.80 20.75
C LYS A 61 4.49 -6.78 20.79
N GLU A 62 4.73 -5.70 21.52
CA GLU A 62 3.97 -4.46 21.42
C GLU A 62 4.92 -3.35 20.97
N ILE A 63 4.63 -2.73 19.85
CA ILE A 63 5.45 -1.65 19.27
C ILE A 63 4.61 -0.43 18.97
N ILE A 64 5.26 0.72 18.91
CA ILE A 64 4.65 1.97 18.47
C ILE A 64 5.12 2.24 17.05
N ALA A 65 4.17 2.52 16.16
CA ALA A 65 4.44 3.01 14.82
C ALA A 65 3.99 4.46 14.70
N SER A 66 4.88 5.31 14.18
CA SER A 66 4.61 6.74 13.97
C SER A 66 4.84 7.10 12.51
N ASN A 67 3.91 7.83 11.92
CA ASN A 67 4.03 8.31 10.56
C ASN A 67 4.29 9.81 10.55
N TYR A 68 5.34 10.22 9.83
CA TYR A 68 5.74 11.61 9.67
C TYR A 68 5.67 12.01 8.20
N TYR A 69 5.35 13.27 7.97
CA TYR A 69 5.35 13.89 6.66
C TYR A 69 6.28 15.10 6.64
N PHE A 70 7.17 15.17 5.65
CA PHE A 70 8.09 16.28 5.47
C PHE A 70 7.46 17.35 4.58
N LYS A 71 7.24 18.54 5.13
CA LYS A 71 6.69 19.70 4.43
C LYS A 71 7.29 20.98 5.02
N ASN A 72 7.60 21.96 4.19
CA ASN A 72 8.14 23.26 4.61
C ASN A 72 9.40 23.13 5.49
N ASP A 73 10.32 22.26 5.07
CA ASP A 73 11.60 21.97 5.76
C ASP A 73 11.45 21.41 7.19
N ASP A 74 10.27 20.91 7.54
CA ASP A 74 10.00 20.29 8.84
C ASP A 74 9.26 18.96 8.71
N PHE A 75 9.37 18.13 9.78
CA PHE A 75 8.66 16.88 9.94
C PHE A 75 7.43 17.07 10.83
N ASN A 76 6.26 16.78 10.27
CA ASN A 76 5.00 16.81 10.97
C ASN A 76 4.52 15.39 11.23
N LYS A 77 4.26 15.03 12.50
CA LYS A 77 3.67 13.76 12.85
C LYS A 77 2.22 13.71 12.38
N LEU A 78 1.88 12.77 11.51
CA LEU A 78 0.52 12.59 11.00
C LEU A 78 -0.33 11.78 11.97
N TYR A 79 0.21 10.66 12.42
CA TYR A 79 -0.43 9.77 13.38
C TYR A 79 0.59 8.87 14.07
N GLU A 80 0.15 8.30 15.17
CA GLU A 80 0.87 7.30 15.95
C GLU A 80 -0.11 6.25 16.44
N TYR A 81 0.29 4.99 16.45
CA TYR A 81 -0.55 3.90 16.90
C TYR A 81 0.28 2.75 17.46
N LYS A 82 -0.36 1.97 18.35
CA LYS A 82 0.22 0.76 18.90
C LYS A 82 -0.09 -0.42 17.98
N ILE A 83 0.90 -1.25 17.75
CA ILE A 83 0.80 -2.51 17.04
C ILE A 83 0.98 -3.62 18.09
N PHE A 84 -0.04 -4.45 18.26
CA PHE A 84 0.02 -5.67 19.07
C PHE A 84 0.29 -6.84 18.12
N ILE A 85 1.31 -7.61 18.41
CA ILE A 85 1.75 -8.73 17.57
C ILE A 85 1.58 -10.01 18.37
N ASN A 86 0.78 -10.93 17.84
CA ASN A 86 0.45 -12.19 18.50
C ASN A 86 1.56 -13.25 18.39
N ASN A 87 1.25 -14.46 18.85
CA ASN A 87 2.12 -15.64 18.83
C ASN A 87 2.61 -16.05 17.41
N LEU A 88 1.91 -15.64 16.33
CA LEU A 88 2.28 -15.96 14.94
C LEU A 88 2.98 -14.81 14.19
N GLY A 89 3.12 -13.66 14.84
CA GLY A 89 3.65 -12.47 14.17
C GLY A 89 2.60 -11.71 13.35
N LEU A 90 1.31 -11.88 13.65
CA LEU A 90 0.20 -11.16 13.02
C LEU A 90 -0.19 -9.94 13.84
N VAL A 91 -0.68 -8.89 13.18
CA VAL A 91 -1.09 -7.65 13.85
C VAL A 91 -2.46 -7.81 14.50
N GLN A 92 -2.46 -8.43 15.65
CA GLN A 92 -3.64 -8.59 16.51
C GLN A 92 -3.24 -8.88 17.95
N LYS A 93 -4.13 -8.56 18.91
CA LYS A 93 -3.86 -8.74 20.33
C LYS A 93 -4.02 -10.20 20.79
N ASN A 94 -4.99 -10.91 20.21
CA ASN A 94 -5.30 -12.26 20.64
C ASN A 94 -4.40 -13.26 19.92
N ASP A 95 -3.90 -14.23 20.69
CA ASP A 95 -3.20 -15.38 20.16
C ASP A 95 -4.13 -16.27 19.35
N ILE A 96 -3.56 -16.98 18.40
CA ILE A 96 -4.27 -17.89 17.52
C ILE A 96 -3.93 -19.32 17.92
N ASN A 97 -4.98 -20.17 17.94
CA ASN A 97 -4.86 -21.61 18.15
C ASN A 97 -5.37 -22.37 16.92
N ASN A 98 -5.01 -23.64 16.81
CA ASN A 98 -5.41 -24.50 15.69
C ASN A 98 -6.69 -25.29 15.94
N ILE A 99 -7.32 -25.17 17.12
CA ILE A 99 -8.51 -25.91 17.52
C ILE A 99 -9.78 -25.20 17.04
N SER A 100 -9.83 -23.88 17.25
CA SER A 100 -11.01 -23.07 16.95
C SER A 100 -11.21 -22.91 15.44
N GLN A 101 -12.46 -22.90 15.00
CA GLN A 101 -12.78 -22.50 13.61
C GLN A 101 -12.42 -21.03 13.41
N SER A 102 -11.94 -20.70 12.22
CA SER A 102 -11.38 -19.37 11.97
C SER A 102 -12.05 -18.66 10.78
N ILE A 103 -12.19 -17.34 10.94
CA ILE A 103 -12.41 -16.43 9.83
C ILE A 103 -11.09 -15.68 9.58
N LEU A 104 -10.52 -15.84 8.41
CA LEU A 104 -9.27 -15.22 8.00
C LEU A 104 -9.54 -13.98 7.16
N PHE A 105 -8.92 -12.86 7.53
CA PHE A 105 -8.88 -11.64 6.74
C PHE A 105 -7.50 -11.49 6.11
N LEU A 106 -7.41 -11.60 4.80
CA LEU A 106 -6.20 -11.37 4.00
C LEU A 106 -6.22 -9.96 3.40
N GLY A 107 -5.08 -9.33 3.29
CA GLY A 107 -4.98 -8.02 2.68
C GLY A 107 -3.67 -7.30 2.99
N ASP A 108 -3.61 -6.05 2.59
CA ASP A 108 -2.45 -5.18 2.78
C ASP A 108 -2.51 -4.36 4.08
N SER A 109 -1.86 -3.20 4.09
CA SER A 109 -1.84 -2.25 5.20
C SER A 109 -3.23 -1.72 5.61
N PHE A 110 -4.23 -1.77 4.73
CA PHE A 110 -5.62 -1.45 5.08
C PHE A 110 -6.24 -2.53 5.97
N THR A 111 -5.95 -3.78 5.69
CA THR A 111 -6.40 -4.91 6.51
C THR A 111 -5.62 -4.98 7.83
N GLU A 112 -4.31 -4.78 7.77
CA GLU A 112 -3.46 -4.67 8.95
C GLU A 112 -3.97 -3.61 9.92
N GLY A 113 -4.46 -2.47 9.41
CA GLY A 113 -4.97 -1.36 10.20
C GLY A 113 -3.94 -0.25 10.41
N GLN A 114 -3.10 0.05 9.40
CA GLN A 114 -2.08 1.09 9.51
C GLN A 114 -2.68 2.46 9.86
N GLY A 115 -2.20 3.07 10.95
CA GLY A 115 -2.69 4.35 11.45
C GLY A 115 -3.83 4.25 12.48
N ALA A 116 -4.28 3.04 12.80
CA ALA A 116 -5.24 2.78 13.86
C ALA A 116 -4.92 1.43 14.54
N PRO A 117 -5.38 1.17 15.75
CA PRO A 117 -5.38 -0.19 16.28
C PRO A 117 -6.09 -1.11 15.29
N SER A 118 -5.61 -2.37 15.17
CA SER A 118 -6.19 -3.33 14.24
C SER A 118 -7.73 -3.37 14.36
N TRP A 119 -8.40 -2.84 13.35
CA TRP A 119 -9.85 -2.73 13.30
C TRP A 119 -10.53 -4.10 13.14
N ILE A 120 -9.82 -5.07 12.57
CA ILE A 120 -10.24 -6.48 12.45
C ILE A 120 -10.49 -7.08 13.84
N ASN A 121 -9.76 -6.68 14.86
CA ASN A 121 -9.97 -7.16 16.23
C ASN A 121 -11.35 -6.83 16.80
N LYS A 122 -12.07 -5.88 16.24
CA LYS A 122 -13.44 -5.55 16.66
C LYS A 122 -14.44 -6.69 16.35
N PHE A 123 -14.10 -7.62 15.47
CA PHE A 123 -14.91 -8.80 15.19
C PHE A 123 -14.75 -9.86 16.28
N ASN A 124 -13.65 -9.85 17.05
CA ASN A 124 -13.48 -10.73 18.19
C ASN A 124 -14.63 -10.51 19.19
N GLY A 125 -15.21 -11.60 19.65
CA GLY A 125 -16.34 -11.56 20.60
C GLY A 125 -17.72 -11.34 19.97
N LYS A 126 -17.83 -10.87 18.72
CA LYS A 126 -19.11 -10.85 18.00
C LYS A 126 -19.45 -12.20 17.39
N TYR A 127 -18.44 -12.90 16.92
CA TYR A 127 -18.54 -14.22 16.27
C TYR A 127 -17.95 -15.27 17.20
N LYS A 128 -18.68 -15.60 18.29
CA LYS A 128 -18.21 -16.44 19.41
C LYS A 128 -17.76 -17.86 19.00
N HIS A 129 -18.23 -18.34 17.84
CA HIS A 129 -17.87 -19.66 17.33
C HIS A 129 -16.62 -19.65 16.44
N TYR A 130 -16.09 -18.47 16.12
CA TYR A 130 -14.91 -18.30 15.29
C TYR A 130 -13.84 -17.47 16.00
N GLN A 131 -12.60 -17.89 15.87
CA GLN A 131 -11.50 -16.97 16.08
C GLN A 131 -11.30 -16.12 14.84
N ILE A 132 -10.95 -14.87 15.03
CA ILE A 132 -10.67 -13.93 13.94
C ILE A 132 -9.17 -13.86 13.75
N ILE A 133 -8.72 -14.04 12.48
CA ILE A 133 -7.31 -13.97 12.10
C ILE A 133 -7.09 -12.77 11.18
N ASN A 134 -6.24 -11.84 11.61
CA ASN A 134 -5.80 -10.72 10.79
C ASN A 134 -4.53 -11.10 10.03
N GLY A 135 -4.67 -11.52 8.78
CA GLY A 135 -3.60 -11.81 7.84
C GLY A 135 -3.19 -10.61 6.97
N GLY A 136 -3.51 -9.39 7.38
CA GLY A 136 -3.09 -8.17 6.71
C GLY A 136 -1.64 -7.80 7.02
N PHE A 137 -0.88 -7.44 5.97
CA PHE A 137 0.50 -6.96 6.09
C PHE A 137 0.76 -5.79 5.16
N LEU A 138 1.50 -4.81 5.66
CA LEU A 138 1.85 -3.60 4.91
C LEU A 138 2.56 -3.93 3.58
N GLY A 139 2.12 -3.25 2.50
CA GLY A 139 2.79 -3.31 1.21
C GLY A 139 2.62 -4.62 0.42
N THR A 140 1.80 -5.55 0.89
CA THR A 140 1.59 -6.87 0.26
C THR A 140 0.55 -6.83 -0.87
N GLY A 141 0.54 -7.88 -1.71
CA GLY A 141 -0.41 -8.11 -2.79
C GLY A 141 -0.85 -9.56 -2.87
N PHE A 142 -1.67 -9.94 -3.85
CA PHE A 142 -2.33 -11.24 -3.91
C PHE A 142 -1.39 -12.45 -3.85
N GLN A 143 -0.19 -12.37 -4.44
CA GLN A 143 0.80 -13.46 -4.31
C GLN A 143 1.16 -13.69 -2.84
N GLN A 144 1.35 -12.62 -2.09
CA GLN A 144 1.71 -12.72 -0.68
C GLN A 144 0.50 -13.12 0.18
N PHE A 145 -0.72 -12.71 -0.17
CA PHE A 145 -1.95 -13.19 0.48
C PHE A 145 -2.05 -14.72 0.40
N ASN A 146 -1.74 -15.30 -0.77
CA ASN A 146 -1.72 -16.75 -0.94
C ASN A 146 -0.63 -17.43 -0.08
N LEU A 147 0.55 -16.82 0.07
CA LEU A 147 1.61 -17.33 0.96
C LEU A 147 1.21 -17.28 2.43
N ILE A 148 0.55 -16.20 2.86
CA ILE A 148 0.03 -16.03 4.23
C ILE A 148 -1.08 -17.05 4.50
N ASP A 149 -1.98 -17.27 3.54
CA ASP A 149 -3.01 -18.28 3.62
C ASP A 149 -2.42 -19.70 3.78
N ASN A 150 -1.38 -20.02 3.02
CA ASN A 150 -0.69 -21.30 3.16
C ASN A 150 0.04 -21.43 4.50
N PHE A 151 0.62 -20.36 5.01
CA PHE A 151 1.23 -20.34 6.35
C PHE A 151 0.21 -20.58 7.46
N LEU A 152 -1.05 -20.21 7.24
CA LEU A 152 -2.15 -20.38 8.18
C LEU A 152 -3.02 -21.63 7.91
N SER A 153 -2.59 -22.54 7.02
CA SER A 153 -3.38 -23.72 6.62
C SER A 153 -3.79 -24.61 7.78
N ASP A 154 -2.98 -24.71 8.82
CA ASP A 154 -3.22 -25.58 9.97
C ASP A 154 -4.19 -24.98 11.02
N TYR A 155 -4.65 -23.73 10.82
CA TYR A 155 -5.46 -23.00 11.78
C TYR A 155 -6.98 -23.08 11.53
N ASN A 156 -7.45 -24.19 10.97
CA ASN A 156 -8.88 -24.51 10.80
C ASN A 156 -9.70 -23.36 10.17
N VAL A 157 -9.14 -22.74 9.11
CA VAL A 157 -9.78 -21.62 8.41
C VAL A 157 -11.03 -22.13 7.68
N LYS A 158 -12.20 -21.57 8.01
CA LYS A 158 -13.50 -21.92 7.41
C LYS A 158 -13.98 -20.89 6.41
N LYS A 159 -13.63 -19.63 6.60
CA LYS A 159 -14.04 -18.53 5.74
C LYS A 159 -12.90 -17.56 5.54
N VAL A 160 -12.76 -17.03 4.33
CA VAL A 160 -11.71 -16.09 3.97
C VAL A 160 -12.30 -14.81 3.40
N PHE A 161 -11.88 -13.68 3.92
CA PHE A 161 -12.15 -12.36 3.37
C PHE A 161 -10.86 -11.79 2.80
N VAL A 162 -10.81 -11.61 1.50
CA VAL A 162 -9.70 -10.96 0.81
C VAL A 162 -10.05 -9.48 0.63
N LEU A 163 -9.48 -8.64 1.48
CA LEU A 163 -9.69 -7.20 1.46
C LEU A 163 -8.57 -6.57 0.64
N PHE A 164 -8.88 -6.03 -0.51
CA PHE A 164 -7.86 -5.58 -1.44
C PHE A 164 -8.11 -4.17 -1.98
N ILE A 165 -7.03 -3.50 -2.34
CA ILE A 165 -7.00 -2.26 -3.10
C ILE A 165 -6.43 -2.50 -4.50
N GLY A 166 -6.64 -1.60 -5.44
CA GLY A 166 -6.14 -1.75 -6.81
C GLY A 166 -4.63 -1.98 -6.89
N ASP A 167 -3.86 -1.32 -6.03
CA ASP A 167 -2.40 -1.44 -5.99
C ASP A 167 -1.90 -2.88 -5.76
N ASP A 168 -2.69 -3.73 -5.09
CA ASP A 168 -2.31 -5.10 -4.76
C ASP A 168 -2.11 -5.99 -5.98
N LEU A 169 -2.80 -5.66 -7.10
CA LEU A 169 -2.66 -6.40 -8.36
C LEU A 169 -1.28 -6.23 -9.01
N ARG A 170 -0.54 -5.16 -8.68
CA ARG A 170 0.78 -4.87 -9.27
C ARG A 170 1.95 -5.12 -8.32
N ARG A 171 1.70 -5.52 -7.09
CA ARG A 171 2.75 -5.79 -6.10
C ARG A 171 3.37 -7.16 -6.33
N ASP A 172 4.68 -7.22 -6.13
CA ASP A 172 5.42 -8.48 -6.05
C ASP A 172 5.44 -8.97 -4.60
N ILE A 173 5.88 -10.21 -4.42
CA ILE A 173 6.26 -10.72 -3.11
C ILE A 173 7.35 -9.83 -2.54
N PHE A 174 7.16 -9.40 -1.31
CA PHE A 174 8.09 -8.55 -0.61
C PHE A 174 8.73 -9.30 0.56
N GLN A 175 10.04 -9.17 0.67
CA GLN A 175 10.82 -9.58 1.83
C GLN A 175 11.79 -8.46 2.20
N PHE A 176 12.10 -8.34 3.47
CA PHE A 176 13.16 -7.45 3.91
C PHE A 176 14.53 -8.02 3.57
N ASN A 177 15.34 -7.27 2.83
CA ASN A 177 16.73 -7.65 2.61
C ASN A 177 17.60 -7.32 3.84
N ASN A 178 18.80 -7.86 3.88
CA ASN A 178 19.73 -7.69 5.02
C ASN A 178 20.06 -6.20 5.29
N GLN A 179 20.10 -5.36 4.27
CA GLN A 179 20.35 -3.93 4.41
C GLN A 179 19.17 -3.23 5.11
N GLN A 180 17.93 -3.58 4.74
CA GLN A 180 16.73 -3.05 5.36
C GLN A 180 16.62 -3.50 6.82
N LEU A 181 16.84 -4.78 7.10
CA LEU A 181 16.85 -5.30 8.48
C LEU A 181 17.96 -4.67 9.33
N SER A 182 19.16 -4.48 8.77
CA SER A 182 20.25 -3.79 9.45
C SER A 182 19.95 -2.32 9.71
N CYS A 183 19.27 -1.63 8.77
CA CYS A 183 18.81 -0.26 8.98
C CYS A 183 17.80 -0.17 10.13
N LEU A 184 16.82 -1.06 10.15
CA LEU A 184 15.81 -1.10 11.22
C LEU A 184 16.47 -1.38 12.58
N LYS A 185 17.38 -2.35 12.65
CA LYS A 185 18.02 -2.78 13.90
C LYS A 185 19.02 -1.76 14.46
N ASN A 186 19.94 -1.30 13.62
CA ASN A 186 21.16 -0.60 14.07
C ASN A 186 21.29 0.80 13.49
N HIS A 187 20.33 1.29 12.71
CA HIS A 187 20.41 2.55 11.95
C HIS A 187 21.63 2.63 11.01
N LYS A 188 22.16 1.47 10.60
CA LYS A 188 23.29 1.36 9.65
C LYS A 188 22.75 1.07 8.25
N ASN A 189 23.46 1.60 7.25
CA ASN A 189 23.14 1.35 5.83
C ASN A 189 21.71 1.71 5.43
N CYS A 190 21.14 2.77 6.02
CA CYS A 190 19.77 3.19 5.78
C CYS A 190 19.55 3.94 4.47
N LEU A 191 20.62 4.34 3.78
CA LEU A 191 20.53 5.05 2.52
C LEU A 191 20.04 4.08 1.43
N GLY A 192 18.96 4.46 0.74
CA GLY A 192 18.31 3.63 -0.28
C GLY A 192 17.38 2.54 0.27
N THR A 193 17.18 2.45 1.58
CA THR A 193 16.14 1.62 2.17
C THR A 193 14.87 2.46 2.26
N GLU A 194 13.93 2.23 1.35
CA GLU A 194 12.76 3.07 1.24
C GLU A 194 11.82 2.92 2.44
N GLY A 195 11.66 4.01 3.21
CA GLY A 195 10.47 4.30 3.97
C GLY A 195 10.27 3.64 5.33
N PHE A 196 11.11 2.68 5.73
CA PHE A 196 10.98 1.98 7.01
C PHE A 196 12.20 2.23 7.90
N TYR A 197 11.97 2.85 9.04
CA TYR A 197 13.02 3.18 9.98
C TYR A 197 12.60 2.78 11.39
N SER A 198 13.58 2.58 12.29
CA SER A 198 13.31 2.43 13.71
C SER A 198 14.00 3.53 14.50
N TYR A 199 13.49 3.81 15.69
CA TYR A 199 14.14 4.67 16.66
C TYR A 199 14.09 4.00 18.03
N SER A 200 15.05 4.29 18.87
CA SER A 200 15.00 3.87 20.27
C SER A 200 14.39 4.98 21.09
N LEU A 201 13.32 4.69 21.82
CA LEU A 201 12.64 5.61 22.74
C LEU A 201 13.60 6.21 23.80
N SER A 202 14.72 5.52 24.08
CA SER A 202 15.71 5.97 25.06
C SER A 202 16.79 6.91 24.51
N ARG A 203 16.87 7.08 23.18
CA ARG A 203 18.05 7.73 22.57
C ARG A 203 17.80 9.04 21.82
N ASN A 204 16.68 9.19 21.12
CA ASN A 204 16.42 10.39 20.31
C ASN A 204 14.94 10.62 20.07
N ASP A 205 14.55 11.89 20.05
CA ASP A 205 13.30 12.31 19.43
C ASP A 205 13.26 11.82 17.96
N PRO A 206 12.22 11.09 17.53
CA PRO A 206 12.06 10.62 16.16
C PRO A 206 12.23 11.72 15.11
N LYS A 207 11.82 12.92 15.42
CA LYS A 207 11.94 14.10 14.56
C LYS A 207 13.41 14.45 14.29
N ASN A 208 14.25 14.50 15.32
CA ASN A 208 15.68 14.78 15.17
C ASN A 208 16.38 13.70 14.35
N PHE A 209 16.05 12.43 14.60
CA PHE A 209 16.55 11.32 13.77
C PHE A 209 16.20 11.49 12.28
N LEU A 210 14.95 11.86 11.95
CA LEU A 210 14.52 12.09 10.57
C LEU A 210 15.21 13.28 9.91
N ILE A 211 15.45 14.36 10.66
CA ILE A 211 16.20 15.53 10.18
C ILE A 211 17.61 15.13 9.79
N ASP A 212 18.31 14.39 10.64
CA ASP A 212 19.67 13.92 10.36
C ASP A 212 19.74 12.92 9.21
N LEU A 213 18.76 12.02 9.12
CA LEU A 213 18.64 11.09 7.99
C LEU A 213 18.49 11.87 6.68
N ARG A 214 17.62 12.86 6.63
CA ARG A 214 17.39 13.66 5.43
C ARG A 214 18.59 14.50 5.04
N LYS A 215 19.33 15.07 6.00
CA LYS A 215 20.60 15.75 5.71
C LYS A 215 21.59 14.80 5.01
N LYS A 216 21.75 13.58 5.53
CA LYS A 216 22.61 12.54 4.94
C LYS A 216 22.16 12.17 3.52
N GLN A 217 20.86 11.96 3.30
CA GLN A 217 20.30 11.68 1.99
C GLN A 217 20.53 12.82 0.99
N LYS A 218 20.42 14.08 1.43
CA LYS A 218 20.68 15.26 0.59
C LYS A 218 22.15 15.35 0.17
N ILE A 219 23.09 15.13 1.09
CA ILE A 219 24.52 15.11 0.81
C ILE A 219 24.85 14.01 -0.21
N GLN A 220 24.31 12.81 -0.02
CA GLN A 220 24.54 11.70 -0.94
C GLN A 220 23.98 11.99 -2.33
N SER A 221 22.76 12.51 -2.43
CA SER A 221 22.14 12.86 -3.72
C SER A 221 22.93 13.96 -4.46
N THR A 222 23.54 14.87 -3.74
CA THR A 222 24.40 15.93 -4.32
C THR A 222 25.67 15.32 -4.90
N ASN A 223 26.30 14.37 -4.19
CA ASN A 223 27.50 13.68 -4.65
C ASN A 223 27.23 12.74 -5.86
N GLU A 224 26.03 12.13 -5.90
CA GLU A 224 25.60 11.29 -7.02
C GLU A 224 25.13 12.09 -8.25
N ALA A 225 24.63 13.32 -8.06
CA ALA A 225 24.15 14.20 -9.14
C ALA A 225 25.25 14.64 -10.12
N ILE A 226 26.52 14.49 -9.75
CA ILE A 226 27.68 14.74 -10.61
C ILE A 226 27.86 13.62 -11.67
N ASN A 227 27.12 12.51 -11.54
CA ASN A 227 27.22 11.38 -12.46
C ASN A 227 26.23 11.56 -13.64
N PHE A 228 26.73 11.57 -14.90
CA PHE A 228 25.94 11.71 -16.14
C PHE A 228 24.73 10.78 -16.23
N LYS A 229 24.82 9.58 -15.63
CA LYS A 229 23.74 8.59 -15.58
C LYS A 229 22.53 9.09 -14.75
N HIS A 230 22.77 9.87 -13.70
CA HIS A 230 21.73 10.46 -12.85
C HIS A 230 21.09 11.69 -13.49
N ILE A 231 21.87 12.52 -14.19
CA ILE A 231 21.35 13.65 -14.99
C ILE A 231 20.37 13.12 -16.04
N ARG A 232 20.75 12.08 -16.79
CA ARG A 232 19.88 11.46 -17.82
C ARG A 232 18.61 10.87 -17.22
N ARG A 233 18.68 10.21 -16.04
CA ARG A 233 17.50 9.71 -15.33
C ARG A 233 16.60 10.84 -14.84
N GLY A 234 17.17 11.91 -14.30
CA GLY A 234 16.43 13.11 -13.87
C GLY A 234 15.68 13.80 -15.01
N ILE A 235 16.31 13.97 -16.16
CA ILE A 235 15.67 14.55 -17.37
C ILE A 235 14.56 13.62 -17.87
N LYS A 236 14.80 12.30 -17.95
CA LYS A 236 13.79 11.32 -18.36
C LYS A 236 12.57 11.33 -17.43
N SER A 237 12.79 11.41 -16.12
CA SER A 237 11.72 11.53 -15.11
C SER A 237 10.91 12.80 -15.34
N LYS A 238 11.56 13.96 -15.48
CA LYS A 238 10.86 15.24 -15.71
C LYS A 238 10.04 15.24 -17.00
N ILE A 239 10.58 14.69 -18.09
CA ILE A 239 9.84 14.56 -19.35
C ILE A 239 8.64 13.63 -19.21
N SER A 240 8.79 12.50 -18.50
CA SER A 240 7.68 11.56 -18.26
C SER A 240 6.59 12.13 -17.37
N ASP A 241 6.86 13.18 -16.61
CA ASP A 241 5.90 13.86 -15.74
C ASP A 241 5.08 14.92 -16.50
N LEU A 242 5.50 15.34 -17.72
CA LEU A 242 4.73 16.24 -18.56
C LEU A 242 3.38 15.59 -18.97
N TYR A 243 2.30 16.32 -18.84
CA TYR A 243 0.96 15.83 -19.16
C TYR A 243 0.82 15.39 -20.62
N ILE A 244 1.41 16.13 -21.56
CA ILE A 244 1.45 15.79 -22.99
C ILE A 244 2.13 14.44 -23.28
N VAL A 245 3.01 13.99 -22.38
CA VAL A 245 3.68 12.67 -22.48
C VAL A 245 2.93 11.63 -21.64
N LYS A 246 2.51 12.02 -20.45
CA LYS A 246 1.86 11.14 -19.46
C LYS A 246 0.51 10.62 -19.96
N ILE A 247 -0.31 11.47 -20.61
CA ILE A 247 -1.65 11.07 -21.07
C ILE A 247 -1.58 9.99 -22.14
N PRO A 248 -0.85 10.18 -23.27
CA PRO A 248 -0.70 9.14 -24.29
C PRO A 248 -0.04 7.87 -23.74
N MET A 249 0.99 8.02 -22.89
CA MET A 249 1.64 6.87 -22.26
C MET A 249 0.71 6.08 -21.35
N ASN A 250 -0.14 6.76 -20.57
CA ASN A 250 -1.13 6.08 -19.74
C ASN A 250 -2.20 5.37 -20.57
N PHE A 251 -2.65 6.01 -21.68
CA PHE A 251 -3.57 5.38 -22.64
C PHE A 251 -2.95 4.15 -23.30
N LEU A 252 -1.72 4.24 -23.77
CA LEU A 252 -0.99 3.10 -24.33
C LEU A 252 -0.76 2.01 -23.28
N LYS A 253 -0.33 2.38 -22.09
CA LYS A 253 -0.19 1.44 -20.97
C LYS A 253 -1.50 0.73 -20.68
N SER A 254 -2.63 1.43 -20.62
CA SER A 254 -3.93 0.80 -20.36
C SER A 254 -4.31 -0.24 -21.43
N LYS A 255 -4.01 0.06 -22.69
CA LYS A 255 -4.32 -0.82 -23.84
C LYS A 255 -3.40 -2.06 -23.90
N PHE A 256 -2.14 -1.92 -23.48
CA PHE A 256 -1.13 -2.99 -23.51
C PHE A 256 -0.85 -3.62 -22.14
N TYR A 257 -1.48 -3.11 -21.07
CA TYR A 257 -1.17 -3.47 -19.70
C TYR A 257 -1.50 -4.94 -19.37
N LYS A 258 -2.56 -5.47 -20.00
CA LYS A 258 -3.08 -6.80 -19.72
C LYS A 258 -2.25 -7.94 -20.29
N SER A 259 -1.58 -7.75 -21.43
CA SER A 259 -1.01 -8.88 -22.19
C SER A 259 0.47 -9.18 -21.93
N LYS A 260 1.20 -8.34 -21.18
CA LYS A 260 2.66 -8.48 -21.02
C LYS A 260 3.19 -8.25 -19.60
N ASN A 261 2.32 -8.05 -18.60
CA ASN A 261 2.81 -7.79 -17.25
C ASN A 261 2.77 -9.09 -16.43
N GLU A 262 3.91 -9.76 -16.37
CA GLU A 262 4.10 -11.00 -15.59
C GLU A 262 3.66 -10.89 -14.12
N LYS A 263 3.80 -9.70 -13.52
CA LYS A 263 3.37 -9.45 -12.14
C LYS A 263 1.85 -9.61 -11.98
N ILE A 264 1.09 -9.04 -12.94
CA ILE A 264 -0.37 -9.13 -12.93
C ILE A 264 -0.81 -10.58 -13.14
N LEU A 265 -0.17 -11.29 -14.06
CA LEU A 265 -0.47 -12.70 -14.27
C LEU A 265 -0.21 -13.54 -13.02
N ARG A 266 0.93 -13.31 -12.33
CA ARG A 266 1.20 -14.01 -11.06
C ARG A 266 0.17 -13.69 -9.98
N ASN A 267 -0.31 -12.44 -9.90
CA ASN A 267 -1.36 -12.07 -8.95
C ASN A 267 -2.72 -12.68 -9.34
N PHE A 268 -3.05 -12.81 -10.63
CA PHE A 268 -4.25 -13.53 -11.07
C PHE A 268 -4.19 -15.01 -10.71
N ASN A 269 -3.06 -15.67 -10.94
CA ASN A 269 -2.88 -17.08 -10.54
C ASN A 269 -3.02 -17.25 -9.01
N ALA A 270 -2.56 -16.27 -8.22
CA ALA A 270 -2.73 -16.30 -6.77
C ALA A 270 -4.20 -16.14 -6.36
N ILE A 271 -4.97 -15.28 -7.03
CA ILE A 271 -6.41 -15.13 -6.82
C ILE A 271 -7.12 -16.47 -7.12
N GLU A 272 -6.83 -17.08 -8.27
CA GLU A 272 -7.39 -18.37 -8.65
C GLU A 272 -7.06 -19.48 -7.65
N SER A 273 -5.79 -19.52 -7.18
CA SER A 273 -5.35 -20.49 -6.17
C SER A 273 -6.17 -20.39 -4.88
N ILE A 274 -6.40 -19.17 -4.38
CA ILE A 274 -7.16 -18.96 -3.14
C ILE A 274 -8.65 -19.30 -3.37
N ILE A 275 -9.23 -18.96 -4.53
CA ILE A 275 -10.63 -19.31 -4.87
C ILE A 275 -10.80 -20.82 -4.90
N ASN A 276 -9.91 -21.53 -5.60
CA ASN A 276 -9.98 -22.99 -5.73
C ASN A 276 -9.86 -23.72 -4.39
N LYS A 277 -9.19 -23.11 -3.40
CA LYS A 277 -9.04 -23.69 -2.05
C LYS A 277 -10.30 -23.56 -1.20
N TYR A 278 -11.04 -22.46 -1.32
CA TYR A 278 -12.14 -22.13 -0.41
C TYR A 278 -13.53 -22.15 -1.05
N ASP A 279 -13.61 -22.23 -2.38
CA ASP A 279 -14.85 -22.27 -3.16
C ASP A 279 -15.84 -21.16 -2.74
N ASP A 280 -17.04 -21.49 -2.33
CA ASP A 280 -18.07 -20.53 -1.87
C ASP A 280 -17.74 -19.85 -0.53
N ASN A 281 -16.71 -20.28 0.20
CA ASN A 281 -16.31 -19.71 1.49
C ASN A 281 -15.27 -18.58 1.41
N ILE A 282 -15.05 -18.04 0.21
CA ILE A 282 -14.18 -16.88 0.00
C ILE A 282 -14.99 -15.67 -0.43
N TYR A 283 -14.64 -14.50 0.11
CA TYR A 283 -15.29 -13.23 -0.11
C TYR A 283 -14.26 -12.19 -0.50
N PHE A 284 -14.33 -11.66 -1.71
CA PHE A 284 -13.46 -10.58 -2.15
C PHE A 284 -14.13 -9.23 -1.92
N VAL A 285 -13.43 -8.36 -1.19
CA VAL A 285 -13.95 -7.04 -0.86
C VAL A 285 -12.99 -5.97 -1.35
N HIS A 286 -13.40 -5.23 -2.36
CA HIS A 286 -12.64 -4.11 -2.88
C HIS A 286 -12.77 -2.90 -1.96
N LEU A 287 -11.63 -2.40 -1.51
CA LEU A 287 -11.50 -1.20 -0.70
C LEU A 287 -11.02 -0.05 -1.61
N LYS A 288 -11.83 0.99 -1.77
CA LYS A 288 -11.44 2.14 -2.59
C LYS A 288 -10.26 2.88 -1.98
N MET A 289 -9.26 3.17 -2.80
CA MET A 289 -8.17 4.07 -2.44
C MET A 289 -8.63 5.52 -2.42
N ARG A 290 -7.94 6.36 -1.64
CA ARG A 290 -8.18 7.82 -1.59
C ARG A 290 -8.18 8.47 -2.96
N ASP A 291 -7.27 8.07 -3.84
CA ASP A 291 -7.14 8.62 -5.20
C ASP A 291 -8.35 8.24 -6.09
N GLU A 292 -8.95 7.05 -5.89
CA GLU A 292 -10.15 6.63 -6.62
C GLU A 292 -11.37 7.44 -6.20
N ILE A 293 -11.46 7.78 -4.91
CA ILE A 293 -12.52 8.64 -4.38
C ILE A 293 -12.35 10.08 -4.87
N LEU A 294 -11.12 10.61 -4.80
CA LEU A 294 -10.79 11.96 -5.28
C LEU A 294 -11.12 12.14 -6.76
N ASN A 295 -10.76 11.16 -7.57
CA ASN A 295 -10.97 11.19 -9.02
C ASN A 295 -12.36 10.67 -9.45
N LYS A 296 -13.19 10.22 -8.51
CA LYS A 296 -14.49 9.56 -8.75
C LYS A 296 -14.41 8.46 -9.82
N LYS A 297 -13.29 7.75 -9.86
CA LYS A 297 -12.98 6.74 -10.87
C LYS A 297 -12.10 5.65 -10.28
N MET A 298 -12.44 4.40 -10.55
CA MET A 298 -11.59 3.25 -10.21
C MET A 298 -10.28 3.29 -11.01
N SER A 299 -9.19 2.85 -10.38
CA SER A 299 -7.92 2.62 -11.05
C SER A 299 -8.04 1.47 -12.08
N TYR A 300 -7.13 1.39 -13.05
CA TYR A 300 -7.11 0.27 -13.99
C TYR A 300 -6.89 -1.05 -13.28
N GLU A 301 -6.02 -1.05 -12.29
CA GLU A 301 -5.74 -2.23 -11.45
C GLU A 301 -6.99 -2.70 -10.72
N SER A 302 -7.77 -1.78 -10.14
CA SER A 302 -9.04 -2.11 -9.49
C SER A 302 -10.05 -2.70 -10.47
N ILE A 303 -10.15 -2.14 -11.68
CA ILE A 303 -11.06 -2.66 -12.72
C ILE A 303 -10.63 -4.07 -13.14
N TYR A 304 -9.34 -4.29 -13.40
CA TYR A 304 -8.84 -5.60 -13.81
C TYR A 304 -9.00 -6.67 -12.73
N ALA A 305 -8.71 -6.33 -11.46
CA ALA A 305 -8.94 -7.24 -10.35
C ALA A 305 -10.43 -7.59 -10.21
N LYS A 306 -11.31 -6.57 -10.26
CA LYS A 306 -12.77 -6.73 -10.23
C LYS A 306 -13.27 -7.67 -11.33
N ASP A 307 -12.88 -7.39 -12.59
CA ASP A 307 -13.35 -8.16 -13.75
C ASP A 307 -12.87 -9.62 -13.65
N HIS A 308 -11.61 -9.82 -13.25
CA HIS A 308 -11.05 -11.16 -13.10
C HIS A 308 -11.77 -11.94 -11.98
N ILE A 309 -11.93 -11.34 -10.80
CA ILE A 309 -12.59 -11.98 -9.65
C ILE A 309 -14.05 -12.29 -9.96
N LYS A 310 -14.81 -11.35 -10.55
CA LYS A 310 -16.23 -11.57 -10.90
C LYS A 310 -16.47 -12.66 -11.92
N ASN A 311 -15.48 -12.94 -12.77
CA ASN A 311 -15.56 -14.05 -13.70
C ASN A 311 -15.34 -15.42 -13.02
N LEU A 312 -14.79 -15.45 -11.81
CA LEU A 312 -14.43 -16.67 -11.09
C LEU A 312 -15.36 -16.94 -9.90
N THR A 313 -15.92 -15.89 -9.27
CA THR A 313 -16.81 -16.06 -8.11
C THR A 313 -17.88 -14.96 -8.06
N LYS A 314 -19.06 -15.33 -7.53
CA LYS A 314 -20.14 -14.37 -7.22
C LYS A 314 -19.89 -13.55 -5.96
N ASN A 315 -18.94 -13.96 -5.10
CA ASN A 315 -18.69 -13.39 -3.79
C ASN A 315 -17.73 -12.18 -3.88
N TYR A 316 -18.07 -11.20 -4.72
CA TYR A 316 -17.37 -9.94 -4.87
C TYR A 316 -18.22 -8.79 -4.33
N PHE A 317 -17.62 -7.96 -3.47
CA PHE A 317 -18.24 -6.81 -2.81
C PHE A 317 -17.39 -5.55 -2.97
N GLU A 318 -18.02 -4.41 -2.89
CA GLU A 318 -17.33 -3.11 -2.85
C GLU A 318 -17.66 -2.38 -1.55
N CYS A 319 -16.65 -2.00 -0.78
CA CYS A 319 -16.80 -1.10 0.34
C CYS A 319 -16.57 0.34 -0.13
N THR A 320 -17.63 1.13 -0.10
CA THR A 320 -17.52 2.58 -0.35
C THR A 320 -17.35 3.29 0.99
N PHE A 321 -16.35 4.17 1.09
CA PHE A 321 -16.16 5.04 2.26
C PHE A 321 -17.14 6.22 2.27
N ASN A 322 -18.37 6.03 1.79
CA ASN A 322 -19.33 7.09 1.50
C ASN A 322 -18.71 8.19 0.61
N ASP A 323 -17.74 7.82 -0.23
CA ASP A 323 -16.95 8.69 -1.11
C ASP A 323 -16.43 9.97 -0.42
N ASN A 324 -16.09 9.85 0.88
CA ASN A 324 -15.68 10.97 1.71
C ASN A 324 -14.17 10.96 1.99
N LEU A 325 -13.47 11.95 1.48
CA LEU A 325 -12.04 12.14 1.68
C LEU A 325 -11.65 12.35 3.15
N SER A 326 -12.57 12.81 4.00
CA SER A 326 -12.33 12.97 5.44
C SER A 326 -12.11 11.65 6.19
N ASN A 327 -12.34 10.52 5.53
CA ASN A 327 -12.07 9.18 6.06
C ASN A 327 -10.60 8.75 5.90
N PHE A 328 -9.76 9.59 5.29
CA PHE A 328 -8.34 9.35 5.08
C PHE A 328 -7.50 10.39 5.80
N TYR A 329 -6.24 10.02 6.09
CA TYR A 329 -5.26 11.01 6.55
C TYR A 329 -4.91 11.98 5.41
N GLU A 330 -4.64 13.23 5.74
CA GLU A 330 -4.44 14.30 4.75
C GLU A 330 -3.25 14.01 3.82
N TYR A 331 -2.12 13.62 4.38
CA TYR A 331 -0.88 13.34 3.63
C TYR A 331 -0.55 11.83 3.55
N ASP A 332 -1.55 10.99 3.74
CA ASP A 332 -1.43 9.54 3.63
C ASP A 332 -2.64 8.96 2.89
N ARG A 333 -2.43 7.85 2.18
CA ARG A 333 -3.50 7.13 1.48
C ARG A 333 -4.31 6.23 2.40
N HIS A 334 -3.83 6.04 3.65
CA HIS A 334 -4.49 5.14 4.58
C HIS A 334 -5.73 5.77 5.20
N PRO A 335 -6.74 4.93 5.50
CA PRO A 335 -7.89 5.36 6.26
C PRO A 335 -7.48 5.88 7.65
N ASN A 336 -8.14 6.90 8.12
CA ASN A 336 -8.07 7.33 9.52
C ASN A 336 -9.09 6.53 10.36
N LYS A 337 -9.23 6.88 11.64
CA LYS A 337 -10.14 6.18 12.55
C LYS A 337 -11.59 6.09 12.02
N LYS A 338 -12.10 7.16 11.37
CA LYS A 338 -13.45 7.17 10.76
C LYS A 338 -13.51 6.23 9.56
N GLY A 339 -12.46 6.23 8.73
CA GLY A 339 -12.36 5.34 7.59
C GLY A 339 -12.37 3.87 8.01
N TYR A 340 -11.59 3.50 9.02
CA TYR A 340 -11.60 2.14 9.55
C TYR A 340 -12.93 1.74 10.19
N GLU A 341 -13.65 2.67 10.83
CA GLU A 341 -15.01 2.42 11.32
C GLU A 341 -15.98 2.16 10.16
N SER A 342 -15.85 2.90 9.08
CA SER A 342 -16.65 2.70 7.86
C SER A 342 -16.36 1.32 7.23
N LEU A 343 -15.08 0.91 7.15
CA LEU A 343 -14.70 -0.42 6.68
C LEU A 343 -15.27 -1.53 7.57
N TYR A 344 -15.15 -1.38 8.88
CA TYR A 344 -15.72 -2.34 9.83
C TYR A 344 -17.22 -2.54 9.61
N ASN A 345 -17.98 -1.44 9.46
CA ASN A 345 -19.42 -1.50 9.23
C ASN A 345 -19.75 -2.14 7.87
N CYS A 346 -18.96 -1.87 6.84
CA CYS A 346 -19.13 -2.50 5.54
C CYS A 346 -18.98 -4.02 5.64
N ILE A 347 -17.90 -4.50 6.23
CA ILE A 347 -17.65 -5.95 6.40
C ILE A 347 -18.72 -6.58 7.30
N LEU A 348 -19.13 -5.90 8.38
CA LEU A 348 -20.19 -6.38 9.25
C LEU A 348 -21.52 -6.58 8.47
N ASN A 349 -21.83 -5.70 7.55
CA ASN A 349 -23.03 -5.84 6.70
C ASN A 349 -22.92 -7.02 5.73
N ILE A 350 -21.71 -7.26 5.18
CA ILE A 350 -21.47 -8.43 4.32
C ILE A 350 -21.63 -9.72 5.14
N LEU A 351 -21.00 -9.80 6.31
CA LEU A 351 -21.09 -10.96 7.20
C LEU A 351 -22.55 -11.29 7.56
N LYS A 352 -23.36 -10.26 7.88
CA LYS A 352 -24.80 -10.43 8.17
C LYS A 352 -25.59 -10.93 6.97
N LYS A 353 -25.31 -10.37 5.78
CA LYS A 353 -26.00 -10.75 4.53
C LYS A 353 -25.71 -12.20 4.16
N GLU A 354 -24.50 -12.66 4.41
CA GLU A 354 -24.04 -14.01 4.09
C GLU A 354 -24.34 -15.01 5.23
N ASN A 355 -25.11 -14.59 6.26
CA ASN A 355 -25.49 -15.42 7.44
C ASN A 355 -24.26 -16.05 8.14
N ILE A 356 -23.22 -15.27 8.28
CA ILE A 356 -21.97 -15.67 8.95
C ILE A 356 -21.96 -15.22 10.40
#